data_eb47df0d2b4fa20c275b0d7390390903
#
_entry.id   eb47df0d2b4fa20c275b0d7390390903
#
_cell.length_a   1.000
_cell.length_b   1.000
_cell.length_c   1.000
_cell.angle_alpha   90.00
_cell.angle_beta   90.00
_cell.angle_gamma   90.00
#
_symmetry.space_group_name_H-M   'P 1'
#
loop_
_entity.id
_entity.type
_entity.pdbx_description
1 polymer ?
#
loop_
_entity_poly.entity_id
_entity_poly.type
_entity_poly.pdbx_seq_one_letter_code
_entity_poly.pdbx_strand_id
1 'polypeptide(L)'
;MTASPVASLRLQDQIALVTGASRGIGRATALALAAEGAKVVVNYASSNTAADAVVQEIMAMGGDAIALQADVAQSDQVDALFNAVMEKWGRLDVLVNNAGIARDTLLLRMKLEDWQAVIDLNLTGVFLCTKAASKVMLKQRSGRIINVTSVVGEMGNAGQANYSAAKAGVIGFTKTMAKELASRGITVNAVAPGFITTDMTADIKADEILKLIPLGRYGQPEEVAGLIRFLASDPAAAYITGQIINVDGGMVMA
;
A
#
# COMPACT_ATOMS: atom_id res chain seq x y z
N MET A 1 40.88 -8.63 -10.82
CA MET A 1 39.47 -8.92 -10.55
C MET A 1 38.91 -7.72 -9.78
N THR A 2 38.27 -6.78 -10.45
CA THR A 2 37.60 -5.65 -9.80
C THR A 2 36.32 -6.17 -9.18
N ALA A 3 36.22 -6.12 -7.85
CA ALA A 3 35.00 -6.44 -7.14
C ALA A 3 33.88 -5.55 -7.72
N SER A 4 32.77 -6.14 -8.18
CA SER A 4 31.56 -5.38 -8.52
C SER A 4 31.19 -4.52 -7.34
N PRO A 5 30.86 -3.24 -7.51
CA PRO A 5 30.40 -2.40 -6.42
C PRO A 5 29.17 -3.08 -5.79
N VAL A 6 29.24 -3.35 -4.51
CA VAL A 6 28.07 -3.79 -3.72
C VAL A 6 27.00 -2.71 -3.97
N ALA A 7 25.89 -3.07 -4.60
CA ALA A 7 24.81 -2.14 -4.85
C ALA A 7 24.40 -1.52 -3.52
N SER A 8 24.58 -0.22 -3.35
CA SER A 8 24.18 0.46 -2.12
C SER A 8 22.68 0.30 -1.95
N LEU A 9 22.25 -0.15 -0.77
CA LEU A 9 20.84 -0.27 -0.42
C LEU A 9 20.17 1.11 -0.54
N ARG A 10 19.12 1.21 -1.34
CA ARG A 10 18.51 2.49 -1.73
C ARG A 10 17.71 3.17 -0.62
N LEU A 11 17.23 2.38 0.35
CA LEU A 11 16.47 2.84 1.51
C LEU A 11 17.24 2.68 2.82
N GLN A 12 18.58 2.62 2.76
CA GLN A 12 19.40 2.47 3.95
C GLN A 12 19.05 3.53 5.00
N ASP A 13 18.72 3.08 6.21
CA ASP A 13 18.29 3.91 7.35
C ASP A 13 17.00 4.73 7.17
N GLN A 14 16.26 4.50 6.09
CA GLN A 14 14.94 5.10 5.89
C GLN A 14 13.85 4.27 6.57
N ILE A 15 12.80 4.95 7.02
CA ILE A 15 11.67 4.35 7.72
C ILE A 15 10.50 4.19 6.76
N ALA A 16 10.01 2.96 6.62
CA ALA A 16 8.85 2.62 5.80
C ALA A 16 7.71 2.09 6.67
N LEU A 17 6.54 2.70 6.58
CA LEU A 17 5.30 2.22 7.19
C LEU A 17 4.41 1.59 6.12
N VAL A 18 4.06 0.32 6.29
CA VAL A 18 3.13 -0.40 5.41
C VAL A 18 1.89 -0.78 6.21
N THR A 19 0.72 -0.26 5.82
CA THR A 19 -0.53 -0.59 6.50
C THR A 19 -1.10 -1.93 5.98
N GLY A 20 -1.67 -2.74 6.90
CA GLY A 20 -2.17 -4.06 6.56
C GLY A 20 -1.07 -5.01 6.04
N ALA A 21 0.11 -4.97 6.67
CA ALA A 21 1.32 -5.63 6.17
C ALA A 21 1.49 -7.08 6.64
N SER A 22 0.52 -7.66 7.35
CA SER A 22 0.64 -9.03 7.89
C SER A 22 0.50 -10.14 6.84
N ARG A 23 -0.04 -9.85 5.65
CA ARG A 23 -0.27 -10.83 4.56
C ARG A 23 -0.36 -10.18 3.18
N GLY A 24 -0.43 -11.02 2.14
CA GLY A 24 -0.69 -10.60 0.75
C GLY A 24 0.27 -9.53 0.23
N ILE A 25 -0.27 -8.55 -0.48
CA ILE A 25 0.50 -7.44 -1.08
C ILE A 25 1.27 -6.65 -0.02
N GLY A 26 0.64 -6.40 1.15
CA GLY A 26 1.29 -5.66 2.24
C GLY A 26 2.54 -6.38 2.78
N ARG A 27 2.45 -7.70 3.00
CA ARG A 27 3.61 -8.52 3.40
C ARG A 27 4.71 -8.49 2.34
N ALA A 28 4.38 -8.78 1.08
CA ALA A 28 5.36 -8.74 -0.01
C ALA A 28 6.03 -7.37 -0.14
N THR A 29 5.27 -6.29 0.06
CA THR A 29 5.78 -4.91 0.08
C THR A 29 6.73 -4.67 1.25
N ALA A 30 6.38 -5.10 2.46
CA ALA A 30 7.23 -4.96 3.64
C ALA A 30 8.59 -5.65 3.45
N LEU A 31 8.58 -6.88 2.92
CA LEU A 31 9.80 -7.63 2.59
C LEU A 31 10.63 -6.95 1.50
N ALA A 32 9.98 -6.47 0.43
CA ALA A 32 10.66 -5.80 -0.67
C ALA A 32 11.33 -4.48 -0.23
N LEU A 33 10.70 -3.69 0.65
CA LEU A 33 11.30 -2.47 1.19
C LEU A 33 12.44 -2.77 2.18
N ALA A 34 12.30 -3.81 3.01
CA ALA A 34 13.37 -4.26 3.90
C ALA A 34 14.61 -4.72 3.11
N ALA A 35 14.42 -5.41 1.99
CA ALA A 35 15.52 -5.83 1.12
C ALA A 35 16.29 -4.65 0.48
N GLU A 36 15.68 -3.46 0.40
CA GLU A 36 16.34 -2.20 0.01
C GLU A 36 16.98 -1.46 1.20
N GLY A 37 16.96 -2.04 2.40
CA GLY A 37 17.58 -1.49 3.61
C GLY A 37 16.67 -0.60 4.47
N ALA A 38 15.37 -0.54 4.18
CA ALA A 38 14.44 0.19 5.02
C ALA A 38 14.24 -0.49 6.37
N LYS A 39 14.06 0.31 7.42
CA LYS A 39 13.46 -0.13 8.68
C LYS A 39 11.96 -0.11 8.52
N VAL A 40 11.30 -1.25 8.71
CA VAL A 40 9.90 -1.43 8.31
C VAL A 40 8.97 -1.49 9.51
N VAL A 41 7.93 -0.70 9.47
CA VAL A 41 6.77 -0.82 10.35
C VAL A 41 5.73 -1.69 9.69
N VAL A 42 5.52 -2.88 10.21
CA VAL A 42 4.49 -3.84 9.82
C VAL A 42 3.23 -3.51 10.60
N ASN A 43 2.35 -2.67 10.03
CA ASN A 43 1.07 -2.39 10.68
C ASN A 43 0.05 -3.50 10.41
N TYR A 44 -0.72 -3.82 11.44
CA TYR A 44 -1.81 -4.79 11.39
C TYR A 44 -2.97 -4.36 12.32
N ALA A 45 -4.20 -4.83 12.05
CA ALA A 45 -5.35 -4.56 12.91
C ALA A 45 -5.62 -5.70 13.91
N SER A 46 -5.61 -6.96 13.45
CA SER A 46 -6.05 -8.11 14.27
C SER A 46 -5.08 -9.30 14.31
N SER A 47 -4.23 -9.47 13.30
CA SER A 47 -3.42 -10.68 13.15
C SER A 47 -1.99 -10.48 13.67
N ASN A 48 -1.82 -10.44 15.00
CA ASN A 48 -0.51 -10.26 15.64
C ASN A 48 0.51 -11.32 15.19
N THR A 49 0.16 -12.59 15.30
CA THR A 49 1.06 -13.71 14.94
C THR A 49 1.56 -13.62 13.50
N ALA A 50 0.68 -13.22 12.54
CA ALA A 50 1.08 -13.05 11.15
C ALA A 50 1.99 -11.85 10.96
N ALA A 51 1.75 -10.74 11.67
CA ALA A 51 2.62 -9.56 11.63
C ALA A 51 3.99 -9.87 12.24
N ASP A 52 4.04 -10.57 13.37
CA ASP A 52 5.29 -11.00 14.00
C ASP A 52 6.10 -11.94 13.09
N ALA A 53 5.42 -12.84 12.36
CA ALA A 53 6.09 -13.70 11.38
C ALA A 53 6.78 -12.88 10.27
N VAL A 54 6.15 -11.82 9.77
CA VAL A 54 6.77 -10.91 8.78
C VAL A 54 7.99 -10.19 9.38
N VAL A 55 7.88 -9.71 10.63
CA VAL A 55 9.02 -9.10 11.33
C VAL A 55 10.18 -10.08 11.46
N GLN A 56 9.92 -11.31 11.89
CA GLN A 56 10.97 -12.34 12.01
C GLN A 56 11.63 -12.65 10.66
N GLU A 57 10.87 -12.70 9.58
CA GLU A 57 11.40 -12.91 8.23
C GLU A 57 12.31 -11.75 7.79
N ILE A 58 11.91 -10.51 8.05
CA ILE A 58 12.75 -9.33 7.78
C ILE A 58 14.04 -9.38 8.60
N MET A 59 13.96 -9.72 9.89
CA MET A 59 15.13 -9.85 10.75
C MET A 59 16.06 -10.97 10.30
N ALA A 60 15.52 -12.10 9.84
CA ALA A 60 16.30 -13.21 9.31
C ALA A 60 17.07 -12.85 8.03
N MET A 61 16.57 -11.88 7.25
CA MET A 61 17.29 -11.30 6.09
C MET A 61 18.34 -10.25 6.49
N GLY A 62 18.51 -9.96 7.78
CA GLY A 62 19.42 -8.92 8.28
C GLY A 62 18.82 -7.52 8.30
N GLY A 63 17.51 -7.36 8.07
CA GLY A 63 16.79 -6.11 8.14
C GLY A 63 16.35 -5.74 9.57
N ASP A 64 15.68 -4.58 9.70
CA ASP A 64 15.09 -4.08 10.95
C ASP A 64 13.58 -3.86 10.75
N ALA A 65 12.75 -4.41 11.63
CA ALA A 65 11.31 -4.22 11.56
C ALA A 65 10.65 -4.30 12.94
N ILE A 66 9.47 -3.69 13.04
CA ILE A 66 8.57 -3.82 14.19
C ILE A 66 7.14 -4.04 13.72
N ALA A 67 6.37 -4.79 14.50
CA ALA A 67 4.93 -4.90 14.32
C ALA A 67 4.22 -3.88 15.22
N LEU A 68 3.30 -3.09 14.63
CA LEU A 68 2.48 -2.14 15.39
C LEU A 68 0.99 -2.36 15.08
N GLN A 69 0.23 -2.61 16.13
CA GLN A 69 -1.22 -2.77 16.01
C GLN A 69 -1.90 -1.41 15.92
N ALA A 70 -2.69 -1.21 14.87
CA ALA A 70 -3.62 -0.09 14.75
C ALA A 70 -4.67 -0.42 13.68
N ASP A 71 -5.93 -0.16 13.97
CA ASP A 71 -6.98 -0.05 12.97
C ASP A 71 -6.91 1.34 12.35
N VAL A 72 -6.46 1.40 11.10
CA VAL A 72 -6.25 2.69 10.41
C VAL A 72 -7.57 3.38 10.00
N ALA A 73 -8.71 2.74 10.19
CA ALA A 73 -10.02 3.39 10.11
C ALA A 73 -10.31 4.30 11.33
N GLN A 74 -9.53 4.18 12.42
CA GLN A 74 -9.72 4.91 13.68
C GLN A 74 -8.65 6.00 13.84
N SER A 75 -9.08 7.26 13.94
CA SER A 75 -8.17 8.41 13.98
C SER A 75 -7.20 8.39 15.16
N ASP A 76 -7.69 8.01 16.34
CA ASP A 76 -6.90 7.91 17.56
C ASP A 76 -5.81 6.82 17.47
N GLN A 77 -6.15 5.68 16.85
CA GLN A 77 -5.19 4.60 16.62
C GLN A 77 -4.14 4.98 15.56
N VAL A 78 -4.53 5.73 14.52
CA VAL A 78 -3.57 6.29 13.55
C VAL A 78 -2.63 7.27 14.24
N ASP A 79 -3.13 8.19 15.07
CA ASP A 79 -2.29 9.13 15.81
C ASP A 79 -1.31 8.38 16.74
N ALA A 80 -1.76 7.35 17.44
CA ALA A 80 -0.91 6.50 18.29
C ALA A 80 0.17 5.75 17.46
N LEU A 81 -0.21 5.19 16.31
CA LEU A 81 0.71 4.51 15.39
C LEU A 81 1.85 5.44 14.94
N PHE A 82 1.49 6.63 14.44
CA PHE A 82 2.49 7.58 13.97
C PHE A 82 3.35 8.15 15.11
N ASN A 83 2.78 8.37 16.29
CA ASN A 83 3.55 8.78 17.47
C ASN A 83 4.60 7.72 17.85
N ALA A 84 4.24 6.43 17.87
CA ALA A 84 5.19 5.34 18.13
C ALA A 84 6.33 5.27 17.09
N VAL A 85 6.03 5.50 15.81
CA VAL A 85 7.05 5.58 14.75
C VAL A 85 8.00 6.76 15.00
N MET A 86 7.45 7.92 15.33
CA MET A 86 8.23 9.13 15.57
C MET A 86 9.05 9.05 16.86
N GLU A 87 8.52 8.44 17.91
CA GLU A 87 9.26 8.21 19.17
C GLU A 87 10.47 7.28 18.94
N LYS A 88 10.29 6.23 18.12
CA LYS A 88 11.33 5.23 17.87
C LYS A 88 12.44 5.76 16.95
N TRP A 89 12.10 6.47 15.87
CA TRP A 89 13.06 6.82 14.81
C TRP A 89 13.12 8.30 14.44
N GLY A 90 12.16 9.13 14.89
CA GLY A 90 12.13 10.56 14.63
C GLY A 90 11.83 10.96 13.19
N ARG A 91 11.56 10.00 12.30
CA ARG A 91 11.31 10.23 10.87
C ARG A 91 10.37 9.18 10.26
N LEU A 92 9.80 9.54 9.09
CA LEU A 92 9.08 8.62 8.22
C LEU A 92 9.36 9.00 6.76
N ASP A 93 9.88 8.06 5.97
CA ASP A 93 10.30 8.33 4.59
C ASP A 93 9.35 7.75 3.55
N VAL A 94 8.77 6.59 3.84
CA VAL A 94 7.84 5.90 2.96
C VAL A 94 6.57 5.53 3.71
N LEU A 95 5.41 5.92 3.17
CA LEU A 95 4.10 5.42 3.59
C LEU A 95 3.49 4.60 2.46
N VAL A 96 3.10 3.36 2.75
CA VAL A 96 2.31 2.53 1.84
C VAL A 96 0.94 2.28 2.46
N ASN A 97 -0.08 2.93 1.91
CA ASN A 97 -1.48 2.72 2.27
C ASN A 97 -2.01 1.50 1.53
N ASN A 98 -1.89 0.32 2.15
CA ASN A 98 -2.29 -0.95 1.58
C ASN A 98 -3.49 -1.59 2.32
N ALA A 99 -3.73 -1.27 3.58
CA ALA A 99 -4.85 -1.82 4.34
C ALA A 99 -6.18 -1.67 3.59
N GLY A 100 -6.97 -2.74 3.54
CA GLY A 100 -8.26 -2.73 2.88
C GLY A 100 -9.04 -4.01 3.09
N ILE A 101 -10.36 -3.91 2.91
CA ILE A 101 -11.32 -5.02 2.96
C ILE A 101 -12.27 -4.94 1.77
N ALA A 102 -12.85 -6.08 1.41
CA ALA A 102 -14.00 -6.17 0.52
C ALA A 102 -15.22 -6.66 1.31
N ARG A 103 -16.41 -6.16 0.94
CA ARG A 103 -17.73 -6.61 1.40
C ARG A 103 -18.66 -6.62 0.19
N ASP A 104 -18.49 -7.65 -0.61
CA ASP A 104 -19.09 -7.73 -1.95
C ASP A 104 -20.54 -8.19 -1.84
N THR A 105 -21.44 -7.40 -2.39
CA THR A 105 -22.85 -7.76 -2.57
C THR A 105 -23.52 -6.80 -3.55
N LEU A 106 -24.56 -7.26 -4.25
CA LEU A 106 -25.33 -6.41 -5.16
C LEU A 106 -25.99 -5.25 -4.41
N LEU A 107 -26.06 -4.08 -5.04
CA LEU A 107 -26.52 -2.82 -4.45
C LEU A 107 -27.81 -2.95 -3.63
N LEU A 108 -28.83 -3.65 -4.16
CA LEU A 108 -30.12 -3.82 -3.47
C LEU A 108 -30.06 -4.65 -2.18
N ARG A 109 -28.97 -5.37 -1.96
CA ARG A 109 -28.74 -6.19 -0.76
C ARG A 109 -27.63 -5.63 0.13
N MET A 110 -26.91 -4.58 -0.34
CA MET A 110 -25.82 -3.97 0.38
C MET A 110 -26.35 -3.26 1.62
N LYS A 111 -25.85 -3.63 2.80
CA LYS A 111 -26.18 -2.96 4.04
C LYS A 111 -25.33 -1.71 4.20
N LEU A 112 -25.88 -0.71 4.89
CA LEU A 112 -25.16 0.54 5.16
C LEU A 112 -23.88 0.29 5.97
N GLU A 113 -23.91 -0.69 6.87
CA GLU A 113 -22.76 -1.07 7.71
C GLU A 113 -21.62 -1.63 6.84
N ASP A 114 -21.93 -2.46 5.83
CA ASP A 114 -20.92 -3.00 4.90
C ASP A 114 -20.34 -1.91 3.98
N TRP A 115 -21.22 -0.99 3.53
CA TRP A 115 -20.78 0.20 2.80
C TRP A 115 -19.81 1.03 3.64
N GLN A 116 -20.21 1.40 4.86
CA GLN A 116 -19.44 2.27 5.72
C GLN A 116 -18.11 1.64 6.13
N ALA A 117 -18.11 0.35 6.49
CA ALA A 117 -16.88 -0.36 6.85
C ALA A 117 -15.83 -0.33 5.73
N VAL A 118 -16.27 -0.47 4.46
CA VAL A 118 -15.36 -0.40 3.30
C VAL A 118 -14.87 1.03 3.08
N ILE A 119 -15.74 2.03 3.18
CA ILE A 119 -15.35 3.45 3.04
C ILE A 119 -14.38 3.84 4.16
N ASP A 120 -14.67 3.48 5.40
CA ASP A 120 -13.85 3.85 6.57
C ASP A 120 -12.44 3.30 6.47
N LEU A 121 -12.28 2.04 6.10
CA LEU A 121 -10.94 1.47 6.00
C LEU A 121 -10.24 1.85 4.69
N ASN A 122 -10.91 1.68 3.53
CA ASN A 122 -10.25 1.76 2.23
C ASN A 122 -10.06 3.20 1.72
N LEU A 123 -10.79 4.18 2.26
CA LEU A 123 -10.70 5.59 1.86
C LEU A 123 -10.37 6.51 3.04
N THR A 124 -11.17 6.48 4.11
CA THR A 124 -10.91 7.34 5.28
C THR A 124 -9.58 6.97 5.94
N GLY A 125 -9.26 5.69 6.06
CA GLY A 125 -7.95 5.24 6.58
C GLY A 125 -6.76 5.74 5.75
N VAL A 126 -6.87 5.73 4.41
CA VAL A 126 -5.86 6.31 3.51
C VAL A 126 -5.70 7.81 3.76
N PHE A 127 -6.80 8.54 3.93
CA PHE A 127 -6.77 9.96 4.28
C PHE A 127 -6.09 10.20 5.63
N LEU A 128 -6.46 9.46 6.68
CA LEU A 128 -5.92 9.63 8.02
C LEU A 128 -4.40 9.38 8.05
N CYS A 129 -3.95 8.25 7.49
CA CYS A 129 -2.53 7.91 7.43
C CYS A 129 -1.74 8.93 6.58
N THR A 130 -2.27 9.33 5.43
CA THR A 130 -1.62 10.34 4.57
C THR A 130 -1.51 11.68 5.28
N LYS A 131 -2.57 12.12 5.99
CA LYS A 131 -2.56 13.35 6.79
C LYS A 131 -1.50 13.30 7.89
N ALA A 132 -1.38 12.19 8.61
CA ALA A 132 -0.38 12.01 9.65
C ALA A 132 1.05 12.00 9.06
N ALA A 133 1.29 11.24 7.98
CA ALA A 133 2.57 11.22 7.29
C ALA A 133 2.96 12.59 6.75
N SER A 134 2.02 13.32 6.17
CA SER A 134 2.27 14.66 5.61
C SER A 134 2.80 15.63 6.67
N LYS A 135 2.31 15.59 7.90
CA LYS A 135 2.83 16.44 9.01
C LYS A 135 4.32 16.24 9.27
N VAL A 136 4.79 14.99 9.11
CA VAL A 136 6.20 14.62 9.29
C VAL A 136 7.00 14.98 8.05
N MET A 137 6.57 14.51 6.88
CA MET A 137 7.27 14.64 5.60
C MET A 137 7.42 16.11 5.15
N LEU A 138 6.42 16.97 5.46
CA LEU A 138 6.51 18.42 5.19
C LEU A 138 7.67 19.10 5.95
N LYS A 139 7.93 18.69 7.20
CA LYS A 139 9.06 19.18 8.00
C LYS A 139 10.39 18.62 7.45
N GLN A 140 10.40 17.36 7.05
CA GLN A 140 11.56 16.70 6.44
C GLN A 140 11.90 17.26 5.05
N ARG A 141 10.91 17.83 4.33
CA ARG A 141 10.98 18.23 2.92
C ARG A 141 11.34 17.05 2.00
N SER A 142 10.88 15.88 2.35
CA SER A 142 11.12 14.62 1.63
C SER A 142 10.09 13.58 2.08
N GLY A 143 9.65 12.73 1.16
CA GLY A 143 8.77 11.60 1.44
C GLY A 143 8.24 10.91 0.18
N ARG A 144 7.78 9.68 0.35
CA ARG A 144 7.14 8.87 -0.67
C ARG A 144 5.84 8.30 -0.10
N ILE A 145 4.72 8.61 -0.73
CA ILE A 145 3.41 8.06 -0.36
C ILE A 145 2.90 7.24 -1.53
N ILE A 146 2.64 5.96 -1.29
CA ILE A 146 2.13 5.03 -2.28
C ILE A 146 0.79 4.48 -1.79
N ASN A 147 -0.27 4.71 -2.55
CA ASN A 147 -1.60 4.22 -2.24
C ASN A 147 -1.91 2.97 -3.06
N VAL A 148 -2.36 1.91 -2.44
CA VAL A 148 -2.84 0.72 -3.15
C VAL A 148 -4.33 0.90 -3.44
N THR A 149 -4.64 1.21 -4.71
CA THR A 149 -6.01 1.28 -5.22
C THR A 149 -6.42 -0.07 -5.82
N SER A 150 -7.10 -0.09 -6.95
CA SER A 150 -7.48 -1.29 -7.71
C SER A 150 -7.95 -0.88 -9.10
N VAL A 151 -7.82 -1.75 -10.09
CA VAL A 151 -8.48 -1.61 -11.40
C VAL A 151 -10.00 -1.44 -11.25
N VAL A 152 -10.61 -2.03 -10.20
CA VAL A 152 -12.04 -1.87 -9.90
C VAL A 152 -12.42 -0.41 -9.58
N GLY A 153 -11.48 0.38 -9.06
CA GLY A 153 -11.66 1.83 -8.89
C GLY A 153 -11.74 2.61 -10.20
N GLU A 154 -11.23 2.05 -11.29
CA GLU A 154 -11.26 2.66 -12.63
C GLU A 154 -12.44 2.15 -13.46
N MET A 155 -12.65 0.83 -13.51
CA MET A 155 -13.63 0.22 -14.40
C MET A 155 -14.97 -0.13 -13.71
N GLY A 156 -15.02 -0.15 -12.38
CA GLY A 156 -16.15 -0.68 -11.63
C GLY A 156 -16.21 -2.21 -11.68
N ASN A 157 -17.00 -2.81 -10.77
CA ASN A 157 -17.33 -4.23 -10.81
C ASN A 157 -18.68 -4.48 -10.15
N ALA A 158 -19.51 -5.33 -10.77
CA ALA A 158 -20.82 -5.68 -10.21
C ALA A 158 -20.66 -6.31 -8.81
N GLY A 159 -21.45 -5.85 -7.84
CA GLY A 159 -21.37 -6.31 -6.46
C GLY A 159 -20.32 -5.59 -5.60
N GLN A 160 -19.57 -4.65 -6.15
CA GLN A 160 -18.50 -3.93 -5.45
C GLN A 160 -18.74 -2.40 -5.42
N ALA A 161 -19.97 -1.95 -5.29
CA ALA A 161 -20.30 -0.52 -5.31
C ALA A 161 -19.51 0.27 -4.24
N ASN A 162 -19.42 -0.26 -2.99
CA ASN A 162 -18.64 0.30 -1.89
C ASN A 162 -17.13 0.31 -2.19
N TYR A 163 -16.60 -0.82 -2.64
CA TYR A 163 -15.18 -0.98 -2.93
C TYR A 163 -14.73 -0.12 -4.11
N SER A 164 -15.50 -0.13 -5.21
CA SER A 164 -15.24 0.72 -6.38
C SER A 164 -15.23 2.20 -6.01
N ALA A 165 -16.24 2.65 -5.24
CA ALA A 165 -16.32 4.04 -4.79
C ALA A 165 -15.11 4.43 -3.93
N ALA A 166 -14.71 3.57 -2.97
CA ALA A 166 -13.55 3.82 -2.12
C ALA A 166 -12.25 3.90 -2.95
N LYS A 167 -12.02 2.94 -3.85
CA LYS A 167 -10.80 2.88 -4.65
C LYS A 167 -10.73 3.99 -5.72
N ALA A 168 -11.87 4.38 -6.31
CA ALA A 168 -11.96 5.58 -7.15
C ALA A 168 -11.68 6.87 -6.33
N GLY A 169 -12.18 6.94 -5.10
CA GLY A 169 -11.88 8.04 -4.17
C GLY A 169 -10.37 8.16 -3.89
N VAL A 170 -9.67 7.04 -3.70
CA VAL A 170 -8.20 7.01 -3.52
C VAL A 170 -7.48 7.54 -4.76
N ILE A 171 -7.97 7.27 -5.99
CA ILE A 171 -7.40 7.81 -7.23
C ILE A 171 -7.46 9.34 -7.25
N GLY A 172 -8.64 9.92 -6.98
CA GLY A 172 -8.82 11.38 -6.91
C GLY A 172 -7.99 12.01 -5.78
N PHE A 173 -7.97 11.38 -4.61
CA PHE A 173 -7.19 11.79 -3.46
C PHE A 173 -5.68 11.80 -3.76
N THR A 174 -5.15 10.76 -4.40
CA THR A 174 -3.75 10.66 -4.82
C THR A 174 -3.34 11.85 -5.69
N LYS A 175 -4.13 12.17 -6.71
CA LYS A 175 -3.86 13.29 -7.63
C LYS A 175 -3.85 14.64 -6.90
N THR A 176 -4.75 14.83 -5.95
CA THR A 176 -4.83 16.05 -5.14
C THR A 176 -3.61 16.18 -4.22
N MET A 177 -3.28 15.13 -3.47
CA MET A 177 -2.13 15.15 -2.55
C MET A 177 -0.81 15.30 -3.29
N ALA A 178 -0.67 14.74 -4.48
CA ALA A 178 0.50 14.95 -5.33
C ALA A 178 0.73 16.44 -5.62
N LYS A 179 -0.34 17.19 -5.94
CA LYS A 179 -0.25 18.63 -6.20
C LYS A 179 0.09 19.44 -4.93
N GLU A 180 -0.54 19.11 -3.81
CA GLU A 180 -0.34 19.82 -2.54
C GLU A 180 1.06 19.63 -1.95
N LEU A 181 1.64 18.43 -2.10
CA LEU A 181 2.88 18.06 -1.44
C LEU A 181 4.13 18.20 -2.31
N ALA A 182 3.98 18.34 -3.64
CA ALA A 182 5.09 18.37 -4.59
C ALA A 182 6.14 19.45 -4.28
N SER A 183 5.73 20.66 -3.88
CA SER A 183 6.65 21.77 -3.56
C SER A 183 7.56 21.49 -2.36
N ARG A 184 7.31 20.39 -1.65
CA ARG A 184 8.09 19.94 -0.50
C ARG A 184 8.93 18.68 -0.78
N GLY A 185 9.08 18.31 -2.05
CA GLY A 185 9.85 17.12 -2.44
C GLY A 185 9.18 15.78 -2.06
N ILE A 186 7.85 15.79 -1.87
CA ILE A 186 7.08 14.60 -1.53
C ILE A 186 6.34 14.14 -2.79
N THR A 187 6.49 12.87 -3.15
CA THR A 187 5.71 12.28 -4.25
C THR A 187 4.55 11.45 -3.68
N VAL A 188 3.42 11.49 -4.37
CA VAL A 188 2.24 10.70 -4.03
C VAL A 188 1.75 10.00 -5.28
N ASN A 189 1.78 8.67 -5.29
CA ASN A 189 1.35 7.85 -6.42
C ASN A 189 0.40 6.75 -5.95
N ALA A 190 -0.30 6.13 -6.88
CA ALA A 190 -1.09 4.95 -6.61
C ALA A 190 -0.67 3.78 -7.50
N VAL A 191 -0.75 2.58 -6.94
CA VAL A 191 -0.66 1.32 -7.68
C VAL A 191 -2.05 0.72 -7.73
N ALA A 192 -2.50 0.31 -8.92
CA ALA A 192 -3.80 -0.31 -9.15
C ALA A 192 -3.62 -1.79 -9.52
N PRO A 193 -3.66 -2.71 -8.54
CA PRO A 193 -3.60 -4.13 -8.83
C PRO A 193 -4.87 -4.61 -9.56
N GLY A 194 -4.71 -5.57 -10.47
CA GLY A 194 -5.77 -6.42 -10.97
C GLY A 194 -6.06 -7.57 -10.01
N PHE A 195 -6.33 -8.76 -10.55
CA PHE A 195 -6.50 -9.98 -9.76
C PHE A 195 -5.14 -10.56 -9.34
N ILE A 196 -4.86 -10.48 -8.04
CA ILE A 196 -3.62 -10.94 -7.42
C ILE A 196 -3.94 -12.15 -6.52
N THR A 197 -3.11 -13.17 -6.55
CA THR A 197 -3.24 -14.37 -5.69
C THR A 197 -3.05 -13.98 -4.22
N THR A 198 -4.14 -13.84 -3.49
CA THR A 198 -4.18 -13.51 -2.06
C THR A 198 -5.38 -14.19 -1.42
N ASP A 199 -5.48 -14.16 -0.08
CA ASP A 199 -6.68 -14.66 0.63
C ASP A 199 -7.97 -13.97 0.17
N MET A 200 -7.89 -12.72 -0.28
CA MET A 200 -9.04 -11.94 -0.75
C MET A 200 -9.60 -12.48 -2.09
N THR A 201 -8.79 -13.17 -2.87
CA THR A 201 -9.16 -13.68 -4.20
C THR A 201 -9.27 -15.22 -4.25
N ALA A 202 -9.06 -15.92 -3.13
CA ALA A 202 -9.01 -17.37 -3.08
C ALA A 202 -10.32 -18.07 -3.52
N ASP A 203 -11.48 -17.44 -3.20
CA ASP A 203 -12.81 -18.01 -3.47
C ASP A 203 -13.40 -17.59 -4.83
N ILE A 204 -12.65 -16.86 -5.65
CA ILE A 204 -13.16 -16.33 -6.92
C ILE A 204 -13.03 -17.42 -8.01
N LYS A 205 -14.10 -17.64 -8.77
CA LYS A 205 -14.11 -18.59 -9.91
C LYS A 205 -13.09 -18.16 -10.96
N ALA A 206 -11.98 -18.88 -11.03
CA ALA A 206 -10.83 -18.54 -11.85
C ALA A 206 -11.14 -18.44 -13.35
N ASP A 207 -11.93 -19.38 -13.90
CA ASP A 207 -12.10 -19.55 -15.36
C ASP A 207 -12.75 -18.34 -16.05
N GLU A 208 -13.65 -17.63 -15.38
CA GLU A 208 -14.31 -16.45 -15.96
C GLU A 208 -13.42 -15.21 -15.91
N ILE A 209 -12.66 -15.06 -14.83
CA ILE A 209 -11.77 -13.92 -14.64
C ILE A 209 -10.52 -14.02 -15.51
N LEU A 210 -9.95 -15.23 -15.65
CA LEU A 210 -8.79 -15.46 -16.51
C LEU A 210 -9.02 -15.02 -17.96
N LYS A 211 -10.26 -15.10 -18.45
CA LYS A 211 -10.64 -14.60 -19.79
C LYS A 211 -10.57 -13.07 -19.92
N LEU A 212 -10.64 -12.36 -18.80
CA LEU A 212 -10.58 -10.90 -18.77
C LEU A 212 -9.14 -10.39 -18.64
N ILE A 213 -8.18 -11.26 -18.33
CA ILE A 213 -6.78 -10.91 -18.14
C ILE A 213 -5.99 -11.28 -19.40
N PRO A 214 -5.51 -10.33 -20.20
CA PRO A 214 -4.74 -10.64 -21.42
C PRO A 214 -3.53 -11.55 -21.19
N LEU A 215 -2.82 -11.42 -20.05
CA LEU A 215 -1.72 -12.33 -19.70
C LEU A 215 -2.18 -13.74 -19.27
N GLY A 216 -3.48 -14.00 -19.13
CA GLY A 216 -4.07 -15.32 -18.90
C GLY A 216 -3.74 -15.93 -17.53
N ARG A 217 -3.29 -15.13 -16.55
CA ARG A 217 -2.97 -15.59 -15.19
C ARG A 217 -3.26 -14.51 -14.15
N TYR A 218 -3.41 -14.90 -12.91
CA TYR A 218 -3.36 -13.97 -11.79
C TYR A 218 -1.94 -13.45 -11.58
N GLY A 219 -1.84 -12.20 -11.13
CA GLY A 219 -0.59 -11.64 -10.65
C GLY A 219 -0.21 -12.22 -9.28
N GLN A 220 1.06 -12.07 -8.92
CA GLN A 220 1.56 -12.43 -7.59
C GLN A 220 1.76 -11.16 -6.74
N PRO A 221 1.63 -11.23 -5.41
CA PRO A 221 1.88 -10.09 -4.51
C PRO A 221 3.23 -9.41 -4.77
N GLU A 222 4.25 -10.17 -5.11
CA GLU A 222 5.60 -9.71 -5.40
C GLU A 222 5.67 -8.82 -6.66
N GLU A 223 4.80 -9.05 -7.64
CA GLU A 223 4.73 -8.23 -8.86
C GLU A 223 4.20 -6.81 -8.52
N VAL A 224 3.24 -6.71 -7.62
CA VAL A 224 2.74 -5.43 -7.10
C VAL A 224 3.78 -4.76 -6.21
N ALA A 225 4.39 -5.53 -5.29
CA ALA A 225 5.43 -5.05 -4.40
C ALA A 225 6.66 -4.54 -5.17
N GLY A 226 6.99 -5.12 -6.31
CA GLY A 226 8.07 -4.68 -7.20
C GLY A 226 7.87 -3.25 -7.69
N LEU A 227 6.66 -2.89 -8.11
CA LEU A 227 6.34 -1.52 -8.52
C LEU A 227 6.31 -0.56 -7.32
N ILE A 228 5.75 -0.98 -6.17
CA ILE A 228 5.75 -0.17 -4.94
C ILE A 228 7.20 0.13 -4.51
N ARG A 229 8.07 -0.88 -4.52
CA ARG A 229 9.49 -0.73 -4.23
C ARG A 229 10.16 0.26 -5.19
N PHE A 230 9.91 0.16 -6.50
CA PHE A 230 10.43 1.10 -7.50
C PHE A 230 10.02 2.54 -7.17
N LEU A 231 8.74 2.80 -6.93
CA LEU A 231 8.23 4.13 -6.60
C LEU A 231 8.79 4.68 -5.27
N ALA A 232 9.06 3.80 -4.31
CA ALA A 232 9.60 4.16 -3.00
C ALA A 232 11.10 4.44 -3.02
N SER A 233 11.89 3.63 -3.75
CA SER A 233 13.34 3.57 -3.59
C SER A 233 14.15 4.03 -4.79
N ASP A 234 13.59 3.92 -6.02
CA ASP A 234 14.39 4.19 -7.22
C ASP A 234 14.54 5.71 -7.48
N PRO A 235 15.76 6.21 -7.67
CA PRO A 235 15.99 7.60 -8.06
C PRO A 235 15.24 8.01 -9.34
N ALA A 236 15.02 7.08 -10.28
CA ALA A 236 14.28 7.34 -11.50
C ALA A 236 12.78 7.64 -11.22
N ALA A 237 12.25 7.20 -10.09
CA ALA A 237 10.89 7.50 -9.67
C ALA A 237 10.74 8.90 -9.04
N ALA A 238 11.83 9.64 -8.82
CA ALA A 238 11.77 10.93 -8.15
C ALA A 238 10.97 12.01 -8.91
N TYR A 239 10.76 11.82 -10.22
CA TYR A 239 9.97 12.72 -11.07
C TYR A 239 8.57 12.15 -11.38
N ILE A 240 8.16 11.08 -10.68
CA ILE A 240 6.84 10.45 -10.84
C ILE A 240 5.97 10.86 -9.65
N THR A 241 4.92 11.62 -9.90
CA THR A 241 3.92 12.00 -8.88
C THR A 241 2.54 12.17 -9.49
N GLY A 242 1.50 11.85 -8.75
CA GLY A 242 0.10 11.92 -9.16
C GLY A 242 -0.32 10.81 -10.14
N GLN A 243 0.52 9.80 -10.35
CA GLN A 243 0.25 8.73 -11.31
C GLN A 243 -0.52 7.58 -10.64
N ILE A 244 -1.35 6.93 -11.46
CA ILE A 244 -2.02 5.67 -11.14
C ILE A 244 -1.40 4.65 -12.10
N ILE A 245 -0.72 3.65 -11.58
CA ILE A 245 0.00 2.67 -12.39
C ILE A 245 -0.58 1.29 -12.15
N ASN A 246 -1.08 0.67 -13.22
CA ASN A 246 -1.74 -0.62 -13.17
C ASN A 246 -0.73 -1.76 -13.14
N VAL A 247 -1.03 -2.78 -12.32
CA VAL A 247 -0.33 -4.08 -12.28
C VAL A 247 -1.42 -5.14 -12.38
N ASP A 248 -1.93 -5.38 -13.59
CA ASP A 248 -3.21 -6.04 -13.79
C ASP A 248 -3.22 -7.07 -14.94
N GLY A 249 -2.06 -7.33 -15.54
CA GLY A 249 -1.96 -8.26 -16.66
C GLY A 249 -2.63 -7.77 -17.95
N GLY A 250 -2.88 -6.46 -18.05
CA GLY A 250 -3.48 -5.81 -19.22
C GLY A 250 -5.00 -5.70 -19.18
N MET A 251 -5.63 -5.86 -18.01
CA MET A 251 -7.09 -5.72 -17.88
C MET A 251 -7.57 -4.31 -18.19
N VAL A 252 -6.82 -3.29 -17.78
CA VAL A 252 -7.13 -1.89 -18.04
C VAL A 252 -5.96 -1.28 -18.79
N MET A 253 -6.23 -0.81 -19.99
CA MET A 253 -5.26 -0.12 -20.85
C MET A 253 -5.75 1.32 -21.04
N ALA A 254 -5.02 2.29 -20.46
CA ALA A 254 -5.30 3.72 -20.57
C ALA A 254 -4.55 4.34 -21.76
#